data_b87dac9fe8b9d72ca403331988df1ddb
#
_entry.id   b87dac9fe8b9d72ca403331988df1ddb
#
_cell.length_a   1.000
_cell.length_b   1.000
_cell.length_c   1.000
_cell.angle_alpha   90.00
_cell.angle_beta   90.00
_cell.angle_gamma   90.00
#
_symmetry.space_group_name_H-M   'P 1'
#
loop_
_entity.id
_entity.type
_entity.pdbx_description
1 polymer ?
#
loop_
_entity_poly.entity_id
_entity_poly.type
_entity_poly.pdbx_seq_one_letter_code
_entity_poly.pdbx_strand_id
1 'polypeptide(L)'
;MKLPLAIGLVALLVALGVGAVATDFTAYLGDDPTTCNNCHVMDAVYENWFHAGHRAWATCNDCHTPHDFIPKYVVKGINGFNHVSAFTLGHIPESIRAKERSRRVVQANCIRCHGEAVSSIADGQMDSARACFDCHRQAAHGSRGISPRPDQDKTH
;
A
#
# COMPACT_ATOMS: atom_id res chain seq x y z
N MET A 1 -20.99 -36.47 -20.08
CA MET A 1 -19.83 -35.94 -19.32
C MET A 1 -19.44 -34.48 -19.66
N LYS A 2 -19.68 -33.96 -20.87
CA LYS A 2 -19.32 -32.55 -21.24
C LYS A 2 -20.28 -31.49 -20.66
N LEU A 3 -21.59 -31.79 -20.61
CA LEU A 3 -22.60 -30.81 -20.13
C LEU A 3 -22.45 -30.40 -18.65
N PRO A 4 -22.32 -31.33 -17.67
CA PRO A 4 -22.15 -30.94 -16.26
C PRO A 4 -20.83 -30.18 -16.02
N LEU A 5 -19.77 -30.48 -16.77
CA LEU A 5 -18.52 -29.73 -16.69
C LEU A 5 -18.68 -28.28 -17.22
N ALA A 6 -19.41 -28.09 -18.31
CA ALA A 6 -19.71 -26.77 -18.83
C ALA A 6 -20.56 -25.95 -17.88
N ILE A 7 -21.60 -26.56 -17.28
CA ILE A 7 -22.43 -25.89 -16.26
C ILE A 7 -21.59 -25.50 -15.04
N GLY A 8 -20.73 -26.39 -14.55
CA GLY A 8 -19.84 -26.10 -13.42
C GLY A 8 -18.88 -24.95 -13.70
N LEU A 9 -18.31 -24.91 -14.92
CA LEU A 9 -17.43 -23.81 -15.33
C LEU A 9 -18.17 -22.47 -15.39
N VAL A 10 -19.36 -22.45 -15.99
CA VAL A 10 -20.19 -21.24 -16.04
C VAL A 10 -20.56 -20.77 -14.64
N ALA A 11 -21.00 -21.66 -13.77
CA ALA A 11 -21.32 -21.33 -12.38
C ALA A 11 -20.11 -20.73 -11.63
N LEU A 12 -18.91 -21.30 -11.83
CA LEU A 12 -17.68 -20.79 -11.26
C LEU A 12 -17.36 -19.38 -11.78
N LEU A 13 -17.44 -19.14 -13.08
CA LEU A 13 -17.18 -17.84 -13.68
C LEU A 13 -18.17 -16.79 -13.18
N VAL A 14 -19.44 -17.13 -13.06
CA VAL A 14 -20.48 -16.26 -12.47
C VAL A 14 -20.16 -15.94 -11.02
N ALA A 15 -19.81 -16.94 -10.21
CA ALA A 15 -19.45 -16.75 -8.81
C ALA A 15 -18.21 -15.85 -8.65
N LEU A 16 -17.19 -16.03 -9.48
CA LEU A 16 -15.99 -15.18 -9.50
C LEU A 16 -16.35 -13.74 -9.93
N GLY A 17 -17.18 -13.57 -10.95
CA GLY A 17 -17.65 -12.26 -11.40
C GLY A 17 -18.45 -11.53 -10.32
N VAL A 18 -19.40 -12.20 -9.71
CA VAL A 18 -20.19 -11.64 -8.59
C VAL A 18 -19.27 -11.30 -7.41
N GLY A 19 -18.35 -12.19 -7.06
CA GLY A 19 -17.36 -11.93 -6.01
C GLY A 19 -16.50 -10.70 -6.29
N ALA A 20 -16.01 -10.55 -7.52
CA ALA A 20 -15.20 -9.40 -7.92
C ALA A 20 -15.98 -8.07 -7.82
N VAL A 21 -17.26 -8.08 -8.21
CA VAL A 21 -18.13 -6.89 -8.08
C VAL A 21 -18.47 -6.62 -6.62
N ALA A 22 -18.85 -7.65 -5.86
CA ALA A 22 -19.26 -7.49 -4.45
C ALA A 22 -18.11 -7.03 -3.53
N THR A 23 -16.87 -7.34 -3.88
CA THR A 23 -15.67 -6.92 -3.13
C THR A 23 -15.04 -5.63 -3.68
N ASP A 24 -15.65 -5.01 -4.69
CA ASP A 24 -15.09 -3.86 -5.41
C ASP A 24 -13.62 -4.08 -5.86
N PHE A 25 -13.34 -5.30 -6.32
CA PHE A 25 -11.98 -5.73 -6.68
C PHE A 25 -11.33 -4.79 -7.71
N THR A 26 -12.13 -4.22 -8.61
CA THR A 26 -11.65 -3.32 -9.65
C THR A 26 -11.07 -2.02 -9.11
N ALA A 27 -11.53 -1.54 -7.94
CA ALA A 27 -10.99 -0.36 -7.28
C ALA A 27 -9.50 -0.52 -6.95
N TYR A 28 -9.06 -1.76 -6.64
CA TYR A 28 -7.65 -2.04 -6.35
C TYR A 28 -6.73 -1.94 -7.57
N LEU A 29 -7.28 -1.91 -8.78
CA LEU A 29 -6.51 -1.64 -10.00
C LEU A 29 -6.23 -0.15 -10.18
N GLY A 30 -7.06 0.72 -9.60
CA GLY A 30 -6.89 2.17 -9.59
C GLY A 30 -5.88 2.64 -8.54
N ASP A 31 -5.77 3.96 -8.40
CA ASP A 31 -4.83 4.61 -7.48
C ASP A 31 -5.55 5.45 -6.39
N ASP A 32 -6.87 5.30 -6.27
CA ASP A 32 -7.64 6.01 -5.25
C ASP A 32 -7.20 5.59 -3.84
N PRO A 33 -6.79 6.53 -2.99
CA PRO A 33 -6.36 6.23 -1.62
C PRO A 33 -7.45 5.60 -0.74
N THR A 34 -8.72 5.89 -1.03
CA THR A 34 -9.86 5.34 -0.26
C THR A 34 -9.92 3.81 -0.37
N THR A 35 -9.46 3.25 -1.51
CA THR A 35 -9.36 1.80 -1.69
C THR A 35 -8.46 1.14 -0.64
N CYS A 36 -7.38 1.80 -0.24
CA CYS A 36 -6.49 1.29 0.81
C CYS A 36 -7.18 1.33 2.18
N ASN A 37 -8.11 2.26 2.38
CA ASN A 37 -8.87 2.44 3.62
C ASN A 37 -10.10 1.52 3.75
N ASN A 38 -10.37 0.66 2.78
CA ASN A 38 -11.41 -0.36 2.90
C ASN A 38 -11.15 -1.37 4.04
N CYS A 39 -9.91 -1.46 4.50
CA CYS A 39 -9.54 -2.26 5.66
C CYS A 39 -9.33 -1.33 6.87
N HIS A 40 -10.13 -1.44 7.91
CA HIS A 40 -10.07 -0.59 9.11
C HIS A 40 -8.68 -0.58 9.81
N VAL A 41 -7.87 -1.61 9.59
CA VAL A 41 -6.47 -1.64 10.06
C VAL A 41 -5.62 -0.55 9.42
N MET A 42 -6.06 0.02 8.30
CA MET A 42 -5.40 1.11 7.59
C MET A 42 -5.92 2.50 7.98
N ASP A 43 -6.98 2.60 8.79
CA ASP A 43 -7.60 3.88 9.16
C ASP A 43 -6.57 4.89 9.69
N ALA A 44 -5.76 4.49 10.67
CA ALA A 44 -4.75 5.38 11.24
C ALA A 44 -3.65 5.76 10.24
N VAL A 45 -3.29 4.86 9.34
CA VAL A 45 -2.29 5.14 8.27
C VAL A 45 -2.87 6.11 7.25
N TYR A 46 -4.14 5.91 6.89
CA TYR A 46 -4.87 6.77 5.97
C TYR A 46 -5.03 8.19 6.56
N GLU A 47 -5.50 8.31 7.81
CA GLU A 47 -5.66 9.59 8.50
C GLU A 47 -4.33 10.34 8.63
N ASN A 48 -3.26 9.65 8.98
CA ASN A 48 -1.93 10.26 9.05
C ASN A 48 -1.47 10.80 7.68
N TRP A 49 -1.70 10.05 6.60
CA TRP A 49 -1.41 10.53 5.24
C TRP A 49 -2.32 11.69 4.86
N PHE A 50 -3.63 11.61 5.20
CA PHE A 50 -4.62 12.62 4.86
C PHE A 50 -4.29 14.00 5.43
N HIS A 51 -3.64 14.03 6.59
CA HIS A 51 -3.17 15.26 7.25
C HIS A 51 -1.71 15.60 6.96
N ALA A 52 -1.00 14.78 6.17
CA ALA A 52 0.38 15.04 5.80
C ALA A 52 0.49 15.98 4.58
N GLY A 53 1.62 16.67 4.46
CA GLY A 53 1.87 17.59 3.36
C GLY A 53 1.85 16.95 1.96
N HIS A 54 2.11 15.64 1.86
CA HIS A 54 2.10 14.93 0.58
C HIS A 54 0.70 14.61 0.05
N ARG A 55 -0.36 14.74 0.86
CA ARG A 55 -1.74 14.48 0.42
C ARG A 55 -2.13 15.26 -0.84
N ALA A 56 -1.67 16.49 -0.96
CA ALA A 56 -2.02 17.35 -2.09
C ALA A 56 -1.37 16.93 -3.41
N TRP A 57 -0.32 16.09 -3.37
CA TRP A 57 0.56 15.81 -4.50
C TRP A 57 0.74 14.33 -4.80
N ALA A 58 0.48 13.45 -3.84
CA ALA A 58 0.77 12.04 -3.96
C ALA A 58 -0.28 11.17 -3.25
N THR A 59 -0.71 10.13 -3.94
CA THR A 59 -1.55 9.07 -3.39
C THR A 59 -0.69 7.99 -2.71
N CYS A 60 -1.35 7.00 -2.08
CA CYS A 60 -0.64 5.85 -1.51
C CYS A 60 0.22 5.13 -2.56
N ASN A 61 -0.32 4.95 -3.77
CA ASN A 61 0.35 4.23 -4.85
C ASN A 61 1.53 5.01 -5.44
N ASP A 62 1.50 6.34 -5.40
CA ASP A 62 2.63 7.15 -5.89
C ASP A 62 3.92 6.91 -5.10
N CYS A 63 3.79 6.52 -3.82
CA CYS A 63 4.92 6.17 -2.98
C CYS A 63 5.15 4.66 -2.91
N HIS A 64 4.09 3.83 -2.88
CA HIS A 64 4.18 2.41 -2.53
C HIS A 64 4.22 1.47 -3.73
N THR A 65 4.02 1.95 -4.96
CA THR A 65 4.15 1.14 -6.18
C THR A 65 5.12 1.76 -7.18
N PRO A 66 5.81 0.95 -8.00
CA PRO A 66 6.53 1.47 -9.16
C PRO A 66 5.59 2.18 -10.13
N HIS A 67 6.11 3.09 -10.94
CA HIS A 67 5.31 3.82 -11.93
C HIS A 67 5.23 3.14 -13.30
N ASP A 68 6.17 2.25 -13.61
CA ASP A 68 6.11 1.44 -14.81
C ASP A 68 4.94 0.46 -14.75
N PHE A 69 4.23 0.31 -15.85
CA PHE A 69 2.97 -0.45 -15.92
C PHE A 69 3.11 -1.88 -15.37
N ILE A 70 4.03 -2.68 -15.92
CA ILE A 70 4.18 -4.08 -15.50
C ILE A 70 4.64 -4.20 -14.03
N PRO A 71 5.73 -3.54 -13.59
CA PRO A 71 6.16 -3.56 -12.20
C PRO A 71 5.08 -3.07 -11.22
N LYS A 72 4.29 -2.05 -11.60
CA LYS A 72 3.19 -1.53 -10.78
C LYS A 72 2.19 -2.63 -10.43
N TYR A 73 1.66 -3.32 -11.45
CA TYR A 73 0.65 -4.35 -11.23
C TYR A 73 1.20 -5.63 -10.60
N VAL A 74 2.46 -5.97 -10.86
CA VAL A 74 3.15 -7.05 -10.14
C VAL A 74 3.23 -6.73 -8.63
N VAL A 75 3.63 -5.51 -8.28
CA VAL A 75 3.69 -5.09 -6.87
C VAL A 75 2.30 -5.04 -6.24
N LYS A 76 1.29 -4.50 -6.95
CA LYS A 76 -0.10 -4.50 -6.48
C LYS A 76 -0.61 -5.92 -6.23
N GLY A 77 -0.38 -6.85 -7.15
CA GLY A 77 -0.79 -8.25 -7.00
C GLY A 77 -0.14 -8.93 -5.80
N ILE A 78 1.17 -8.77 -5.61
CA ILE A 78 1.88 -9.35 -4.48
C ILE A 78 1.41 -8.73 -3.15
N ASN A 79 1.24 -7.41 -3.11
CA ASN A 79 0.77 -6.74 -1.91
C ASN A 79 -0.68 -7.14 -1.58
N GLY A 80 -1.57 -7.18 -2.59
CA GLY A 80 -2.93 -7.63 -2.42
C GLY A 80 -3.01 -9.06 -1.87
N PHE A 81 -2.24 -9.99 -2.44
CA PHE A 81 -2.16 -11.35 -1.94
C PHE A 81 -1.67 -11.42 -0.48
N ASN A 82 -0.62 -10.69 -0.15
CA ASN A 82 -0.09 -10.65 1.21
C ASN A 82 -1.10 -10.08 2.21
N HIS A 83 -1.82 -9.00 1.84
CA HIS A 83 -2.81 -8.36 2.70
C HIS A 83 -4.02 -9.29 2.93
N VAL A 84 -4.57 -9.86 1.85
CA VAL A 84 -5.69 -10.80 1.95
C VAL A 84 -5.30 -12.03 2.78
N SER A 85 -4.11 -12.58 2.55
CA SER A 85 -3.61 -13.73 3.32
C SER A 85 -3.43 -13.39 4.79
N ALA A 86 -2.83 -12.24 5.11
CA ALA A 86 -2.64 -11.81 6.49
C ALA A 86 -3.97 -11.58 7.22
N PHE A 87 -4.94 -10.98 6.54
CA PHE A 87 -6.28 -10.75 7.07
C PHE A 87 -7.03 -12.08 7.30
N THR A 88 -7.06 -12.94 6.27
CA THR A 88 -7.81 -14.23 6.33
C THR A 88 -7.24 -15.19 7.38
N LEU A 89 -5.91 -15.19 7.54
CA LEU A 89 -5.23 -16.06 8.51
C LEU A 89 -5.06 -15.42 9.89
N GLY A 90 -5.52 -14.19 10.08
CA GLY A 90 -5.38 -13.46 11.35
C GLY A 90 -3.95 -13.08 11.71
N HIS A 91 -3.03 -13.05 10.74
CA HIS A 91 -1.61 -12.76 10.95
C HIS A 91 -1.29 -11.26 10.73
N ILE A 92 -2.06 -10.39 11.37
CA ILE A 92 -1.82 -8.94 11.31
C ILE A 92 -0.83 -8.57 12.42
N PRO A 93 0.36 -8.04 12.09
CA PRO A 93 1.35 -7.67 13.10
C PRO A 93 0.86 -6.43 13.88
N GLU A 94 1.21 -6.34 15.16
CA GLU A 94 0.92 -5.17 16.00
C GLU A 94 1.53 -3.87 15.45
N SER A 95 2.70 -3.98 14.83
CA SER A 95 3.36 -2.86 14.15
C SER A 95 3.53 -3.17 12.67
N ILE A 96 2.76 -2.49 11.83
CA ILE A 96 2.88 -2.61 10.38
C ILE A 96 4.14 -1.88 9.92
N ARG A 97 5.06 -2.62 9.33
CA ARG A 97 6.32 -2.07 8.81
C ARG A 97 6.53 -2.48 7.36
N ALA A 98 7.03 -1.54 6.56
CA ALA A 98 7.41 -1.82 5.19
C ALA A 98 8.57 -2.83 5.15
N LYS A 99 8.38 -3.91 4.38
CA LYS A 99 9.43 -4.89 4.08
C LYS A 99 10.49 -4.24 3.18
N GLU A 100 11.68 -4.81 3.15
CA GLU A 100 12.82 -4.27 2.39
C GLU A 100 12.50 -3.99 0.92
N ARG A 101 11.74 -4.86 0.27
CA ARG A 101 11.26 -4.63 -1.10
C ARG A 101 10.43 -3.35 -1.22
N SER A 102 9.49 -3.13 -0.30
CA SER A 102 8.64 -1.95 -0.28
C SER A 102 9.44 -0.69 0.04
N ARG A 103 10.42 -0.79 0.94
CA ARG A 103 11.34 0.30 1.27
C ARG A 103 12.10 0.79 0.03
N ARG A 104 12.61 -0.14 -0.80
CA ARG A 104 13.30 0.21 -2.06
C ARG A 104 12.38 0.92 -3.05
N VAL A 105 11.13 0.48 -3.17
CA VAL A 105 10.14 1.15 -4.02
C VAL A 105 9.86 2.57 -3.53
N VAL A 106 9.62 2.75 -2.23
CA VAL A 106 9.39 4.08 -1.63
C VAL A 106 10.60 4.98 -1.84
N GLN A 107 11.82 4.48 -1.62
CA GLN A 107 13.06 5.24 -1.84
C GLN A 107 13.18 5.72 -3.29
N ALA A 108 12.95 4.84 -4.25
CA ALA A 108 12.99 5.17 -5.67
C ALA A 108 11.96 6.27 -6.03
N ASN A 109 10.77 6.21 -5.44
CA ASN A 109 9.71 7.20 -5.67
C ASN A 109 10.01 8.55 -4.99
N CYS A 110 10.67 8.56 -3.82
CA CYS A 110 11.18 9.80 -3.23
C CYS A 110 12.16 10.50 -4.20
N ILE A 111 13.12 9.75 -4.73
CA ILE A 111 14.12 10.29 -5.68
C ILE A 111 13.44 10.73 -6.98
N ARG A 112 12.46 9.98 -7.47
CA ARG A 112 11.72 10.33 -8.70
C ARG A 112 11.09 11.73 -8.62
N CYS A 113 10.51 12.10 -7.48
CA CYS A 113 9.89 13.41 -7.31
C CYS A 113 10.88 14.48 -6.83
N HIS A 114 11.84 14.10 -6.00
CA HIS A 114 12.77 15.04 -5.34
C HIS A 114 14.19 14.99 -5.90
N GLY A 115 14.41 14.36 -7.06
CA GLY A 115 15.73 14.14 -7.64
C GLY A 115 16.57 15.42 -7.76
N GLU A 116 15.98 16.52 -8.20
CA GLU A 116 16.70 17.80 -8.32
C GLU A 116 17.14 18.34 -6.95
N ALA A 117 16.26 18.24 -5.94
CA ALA A 117 16.55 18.72 -4.59
C ALA A 117 17.62 17.88 -3.87
N VAL A 118 17.71 16.58 -4.21
CA VAL A 118 18.68 15.67 -3.59
C VAL A 118 19.94 15.49 -4.42
N SER A 119 20.00 16.00 -5.65
CA SER A 119 21.20 15.89 -6.50
C SER A 119 22.43 16.47 -5.84
N SER A 120 22.29 17.63 -5.19
CA SER A 120 23.38 18.28 -4.43
C SER A 120 23.80 17.51 -3.16
N ILE A 121 22.91 16.65 -2.63
CA ILE A 121 23.17 15.81 -1.47
C ILE A 121 23.74 14.45 -1.93
N ALA A 122 23.31 13.96 -3.10
CA ALA A 122 23.76 12.70 -3.67
C ALA A 122 25.19 12.75 -4.19
N ASP A 123 25.73 13.94 -4.51
CA ASP A 123 27.08 14.12 -5.04
C ASP A 123 28.21 13.87 -4.03
N GLY A 124 28.00 13.08 -3.01
CA GLY A 124 29.05 12.49 -2.21
C GLY A 124 28.91 12.52 -0.70
N GLN A 125 27.77 12.93 -0.15
CA GLN A 125 27.65 13.07 1.31
C GLN A 125 26.54 12.26 1.98
N MET A 126 25.68 11.58 1.23
CA MET A 126 24.72 10.67 1.84
C MET A 126 25.25 9.24 1.81
N ASP A 127 25.28 8.63 3.01
CA ASP A 127 25.46 7.20 3.14
C ASP A 127 24.38 6.49 2.32
N SER A 128 24.79 5.81 1.24
CA SER A 128 23.89 5.08 0.33
C SER A 128 23.07 3.98 1.02
N ALA A 129 23.42 3.62 2.27
CA ALA A 129 22.68 2.69 3.09
C ALA A 129 21.47 3.31 3.78
N ARG A 130 21.33 4.66 3.80
CA ARG A 130 20.21 5.34 4.43
C ARG A 130 19.12 5.70 3.43
N ALA A 131 17.88 5.37 3.78
CA ALA A 131 16.73 5.81 3.03
C ALA A 131 16.26 7.20 3.49
N CYS A 132 15.66 7.98 2.58
CA CYS A 132 15.15 9.32 2.87
C CYS A 132 14.21 9.33 4.09
N PHE A 133 13.36 8.33 4.18
CA PHE A 133 12.39 8.19 5.28
C PHE A 133 13.00 7.71 6.60
N ASP A 134 14.28 7.37 6.66
CA ASP A 134 14.97 7.08 7.94
C ASP A 134 15.19 8.38 8.73
N CYS A 135 15.35 9.51 8.02
CA CYS A 135 15.42 10.84 8.60
C CYS A 135 14.06 11.57 8.47
N HIS A 136 13.41 11.51 7.30
CA HIS A 136 12.14 12.20 7.01
C HIS A 136 10.92 11.34 7.38
N ARG A 137 10.87 10.87 8.62
CA ARG A 137 9.89 9.88 9.09
C ARG A 137 8.44 10.35 9.03
N GLN A 138 8.22 11.66 9.07
CA GLN A 138 6.89 12.27 9.10
C GLN A 138 6.43 12.77 7.74
N ALA A 139 7.27 12.68 6.71
CA ALA A 139 7.00 13.31 5.42
C ALA A 139 5.69 12.82 4.78
N ALA A 140 5.45 11.50 4.79
CA ALA A 140 4.31 10.90 4.11
C ALA A 140 3.12 10.58 5.04
N HIS A 141 3.39 10.19 6.29
CA HIS A 141 2.36 9.76 7.23
C HIS A 141 2.27 10.65 8.48
N GLY A 142 2.81 11.86 8.44
CA GLY A 142 2.75 12.80 9.57
C GLY A 142 3.45 12.29 10.84
N SER A 143 3.14 12.92 11.96
CA SER A 143 3.66 12.49 13.26
C SER A 143 3.00 11.18 13.69
N ARG A 144 3.79 10.21 14.12
CA ARG A 144 3.32 8.89 14.55
C ARG A 144 2.54 8.89 15.87
N GLY A 145 1.79 9.96 16.15
CA GLY A 145 1.02 10.10 17.39
C GLY A 145 -0.35 9.43 17.36
N ILE A 146 -0.84 9.04 16.18
CA ILE A 146 -2.12 8.33 16.08
C ILE A 146 -1.81 6.84 16.13
N SER A 147 -2.27 6.16 17.19
CA SER A 147 -2.14 4.72 17.35
C SER A 147 -2.84 4.01 16.18
N PRO A 148 -2.23 2.98 15.53
CA PRO A 148 -2.91 2.18 14.53
C PRO A 148 -4.09 1.33 15.09
N ARG A 149 -4.33 1.38 16.40
CA ARG A 149 -5.45 0.69 17.06
C ARG A 149 -6.16 1.63 18.03
N PRO A 150 -7.30 2.22 17.63
CA PRO A 150 -8.10 3.08 18.52
C PRO A 150 -8.62 2.39 19.78
N ASP A 151 -8.65 1.06 19.78
CA ASP A 151 -9.17 0.22 20.86
C ASP A 151 -8.13 -0.15 21.93
N GLN A 152 -6.84 0.05 21.67
CA GLN A 152 -5.79 -0.22 22.65
C GLN A 152 -5.54 0.95 23.63
N ASP A 153 -6.11 2.12 23.37
CA ASP A 153 -5.95 3.30 24.24
C ASP A 153 -6.99 3.34 25.37
N LYS A 154 -7.80 2.29 25.54
CA LYS A 154 -8.87 2.23 26.57
C LYS A 154 -8.52 1.40 27.81
N THR A 155 -7.26 1.01 27.97
CA THR A 155 -6.82 0.28 29.16
C THR A 155 -5.66 1.00 29.87
N HIS A 156 -5.95 2.19 30.37
CA HIS A 156 -5.20 2.79 31.49
C HIS A 156 -6.13 3.66 32.34
#